data_5bc7bf487742c49664e0080b273e2734
#
_entry.id   5bc7bf487742c49664e0080b273e2734
#
_cell.length_a   1.000
_cell.length_b   1.000
_cell.length_c   1.000
_cell.angle_alpha   90.00
_cell.angle_beta   90.00
_cell.angle_gamma   90.00
#
_symmetry.space_group_name_H-M   'P 1'
#
loop_
_entity.id
_entity.type
_entity.pdbx_description
1 polymer ?
#
loop_
_entity_poly.entity_id
_entity_poly.type
_entity_poly.pdbx_seq_one_letter_code
_entity_poly.pdbx_strand_id
1 'polypeptide(L)'
;MDRYCRNVTFSGIGEAGQRAIGASHVAVVGLGALGGTISMHLVRAGVGTLTVCEHDTIDDHNIQRQLLYTEGDVGEPKLATAVRALGRMNSSVEIRPFDEFLDEDNAGRILGDADIVVDGTDRMGPRYVMNELCVTRGIPFIYGGVLGGYGMTLSVVPDETPCLACVFPPSEKMDHLPSCADVGIVNTVPAILGSMQATEALKMLVGAPYSKDLIIYDVWEQTFDKVPVKKRPDCPVCGSR
;
A
#
# COMPACT_ATOMS: atom_id res chain seq x y z
N MET A 1 20.78 22.19 -5.45
CA MET A 1 20.23 21.13 -6.35
C MET A 1 18.92 20.70 -5.74
N ASP A 2 17.81 20.71 -6.48
CA ASP A 2 16.49 20.31 -5.98
C ASP A 2 16.54 18.84 -5.50
N ARG A 3 15.88 18.54 -4.38
CA ARG A 3 15.75 17.19 -3.79
C ARG A 3 15.28 16.15 -4.80
N TYR A 4 14.38 16.54 -5.69
CA TYR A 4 13.72 15.66 -6.66
C TYR A 4 14.39 15.65 -8.03
N CYS A 5 15.55 16.25 -8.20
CA CYS A 5 16.22 16.36 -9.50
C CYS A 5 16.39 15.00 -10.22
N ARG A 6 16.56 13.90 -9.48
CA ARG A 6 16.69 12.56 -10.09
C ARG A 6 15.35 12.02 -10.58
N ASN A 7 14.24 12.27 -9.88
CA ASN A 7 12.90 11.96 -10.37
C ASN A 7 12.58 12.78 -11.63
N VAL A 8 12.86 14.08 -11.60
CA VAL A 8 12.62 14.99 -12.73
C VAL A 8 13.43 14.59 -13.96
N THR A 9 14.66 14.12 -13.80
CA THR A 9 15.50 13.66 -14.92
C THR A 9 14.98 12.37 -15.56
N PHE A 10 14.26 11.53 -14.81
CA PHE A 10 13.64 10.33 -15.34
C PHE A 10 12.44 10.70 -16.23
N SER A 11 12.49 10.33 -17.52
CA SER A 11 11.48 10.74 -18.51
C SER A 11 10.05 10.27 -18.19
N GLY A 12 9.90 9.18 -17.42
CA GLY A 12 8.61 8.67 -16.96
C GLY A 12 7.93 9.54 -15.89
N ILE A 13 8.68 10.48 -15.26
CA ILE A 13 8.16 11.43 -14.29
C ILE A 13 8.25 12.86 -14.83
N GLY A 14 9.46 13.35 -15.10
CA GLY A 14 9.70 14.71 -15.57
C GLY A 14 9.26 15.78 -14.57
N GLU A 15 9.32 17.05 -14.97
CA GLU A 15 8.85 18.15 -14.13
C GLU A 15 7.34 18.14 -13.88
N ALA A 16 6.56 17.79 -14.89
CA ALA A 16 5.10 17.74 -14.79
C ALA A 16 4.65 16.65 -13.82
N GLY A 17 5.26 15.45 -13.93
CA GLY A 17 4.98 14.34 -13.03
C GLY A 17 5.39 14.66 -11.59
N GLN A 18 6.54 15.31 -11.37
CA GLN A 18 6.95 15.69 -10.01
C GLN A 18 5.99 16.74 -9.39
N ARG A 19 5.45 17.65 -10.18
CA ARG A 19 4.39 18.56 -9.73
C ARG A 19 3.11 17.82 -9.37
N ALA A 20 2.71 16.82 -10.18
CA ALA A 20 1.54 15.98 -9.90
C ALA A 20 1.72 15.19 -8.59
N ILE A 21 2.89 14.56 -8.39
CA ILE A 21 3.23 13.90 -7.12
C ILE A 21 3.12 14.87 -5.95
N GLY A 22 3.69 16.09 -6.07
CA GLY A 22 3.66 17.09 -5.01
C GLY A 22 2.28 17.69 -4.71
N ALA A 23 1.32 17.53 -5.61
CA ALA A 23 -0.06 17.96 -5.41
C ALA A 23 -0.99 16.81 -4.93
N SER A 24 -0.48 15.58 -4.86
CA SER A 24 -1.29 14.38 -4.60
C SER A 24 -1.51 14.13 -3.10
N HIS A 25 -2.60 13.42 -2.82
CA HIS A 25 -2.92 12.87 -1.51
C HIS A 25 -2.97 11.34 -1.59
N VAL A 26 -2.09 10.66 -0.90
CA VAL A 26 -2.06 9.19 -0.84
C VAL A 26 -2.41 8.72 0.56
N ALA A 27 -3.25 7.68 0.68
CA ALA A 27 -3.53 7.03 1.95
C ALA A 27 -2.87 5.65 2.01
N VAL A 28 -2.21 5.34 3.14
CA VAL A 28 -1.60 4.04 3.43
C VAL A 28 -2.21 3.49 4.71
N VAL A 29 -2.78 2.30 4.64
CA VAL A 29 -3.35 1.60 5.80
C VAL A 29 -2.41 0.51 6.26
N GLY A 30 -2.06 0.54 7.55
CA GLY A 30 -1.03 -0.30 8.15
C GLY A 30 0.37 0.28 7.93
N LEU A 31 1.16 0.37 9.00
CA LEU A 31 2.55 0.86 8.97
C LEU A 31 3.55 -0.24 9.38
N GLY A 32 3.18 -1.48 9.14
CA GLY A 32 4.05 -2.64 9.30
C GLY A 32 5.13 -2.73 8.22
N ALA A 33 5.51 -3.95 7.84
CA ALA A 33 6.61 -4.18 6.91
C ALA A 33 6.33 -3.66 5.49
N LEU A 34 5.10 -3.83 4.97
CA LEU A 34 4.70 -3.27 3.67
C LEU A 34 4.49 -1.76 3.76
N GLY A 35 3.54 -1.33 4.59
CA GLY A 35 3.13 0.06 4.66
C GLY A 35 4.25 1.00 5.11
N GLY A 36 5.16 0.54 5.98
CA GLY A 36 6.37 1.27 6.31
C GLY A 36 7.23 1.55 5.08
N THR A 37 7.50 0.52 4.27
CA THR A 37 8.28 0.67 3.03
C THR A 37 7.57 1.59 2.03
N ILE A 38 6.25 1.39 1.81
CA ILE A 38 5.43 2.23 0.93
C ILE A 38 5.52 3.70 1.35
N SER A 39 5.26 3.97 2.62
CA SER A 39 5.24 5.33 3.17
C SER A 39 6.60 6.02 3.03
N MET A 40 7.71 5.30 3.29
CA MET A 40 9.06 5.82 3.10
C MET A 40 9.31 6.25 1.66
N HIS A 41 8.91 5.45 0.67
CA HIS A 41 9.09 5.79 -0.75
C HIS A 41 8.23 6.97 -1.15
N LEU A 42 6.95 7.03 -0.77
CA LEU A 42 6.03 8.10 -1.11
C LEU A 42 6.47 9.45 -0.51
N VAL A 43 6.86 9.45 0.77
CA VAL A 43 7.39 10.65 1.44
C VAL A 43 8.67 11.13 0.76
N ARG A 44 9.60 10.22 0.42
CA ARG A 44 10.85 10.57 -0.27
C ARG A 44 10.62 11.03 -1.71
N ALA A 45 9.59 10.52 -2.39
CA ALA A 45 9.17 11.01 -3.71
C ALA A 45 8.51 12.39 -3.64
N GLY A 46 8.06 12.83 -2.46
CA GLY A 46 7.49 14.15 -2.23
C GLY A 46 6.02 14.25 -2.59
N VAL A 47 5.19 13.26 -2.23
CA VAL A 47 3.73 13.39 -2.26
C VAL A 47 3.30 14.59 -1.41
N GLY A 48 2.25 15.29 -1.80
CA GLY A 48 1.78 16.48 -1.06
C GLY A 48 1.27 16.12 0.32
N THR A 49 0.37 15.15 0.39
CA THR A 49 -0.24 14.66 1.64
C THR A 49 -0.13 13.14 1.71
N LEU A 50 0.23 12.62 2.88
CA LEU A 50 0.21 11.20 3.21
C LEU A 50 -0.70 10.96 4.41
N THR A 51 -1.88 10.38 4.19
CA THR A 51 -2.70 9.82 5.28
C THR A 51 -2.14 8.46 5.68
N VAL A 52 -1.99 8.23 6.98
CA VAL A 52 -1.54 6.94 7.53
C VAL A 52 -2.49 6.50 8.65
N CYS A 53 -2.90 5.23 8.60
CA CYS A 53 -3.79 4.61 9.58
C CYS A 53 -3.09 3.38 10.19
N GLU A 54 -2.88 3.38 11.51
CA GLU A 54 -2.19 2.34 12.26
C GLU A 54 -2.56 2.43 13.74
N HIS A 55 -2.66 1.30 14.45
CA HIS A 55 -3.09 1.27 15.86
C HIS A 55 -2.24 0.35 16.75
N ASP A 56 -1.27 -0.36 16.15
CA ASP A 56 -0.45 -1.33 16.88
C ASP A 56 0.70 -0.67 17.65
N THR A 57 1.30 -1.48 18.56
CA THR A 57 2.56 -1.21 19.24
C THR A 57 3.71 -1.94 18.56
N ILE A 58 4.92 -1.43 18.69
CA ILE A 58 6.14 -2.02 18.11
C ILE A 58 6.61 -3.16 19.01
N ASP A 59 6.70 -4.36 18.44
CA ASP A 59 7.25 -5.53 19.09
C ASP A 59 8.66 -5.86 18.57
N ASP A 60 9.49 -6.49 19.39
CA ASP A 60 10.87 -6.87 19.03
C ASP A 60 10.91 -7.73 17.76
N HIS A 61 9.99 -8.68 17.59
CA HIS A 61 9.91 -9.49 16.37
C HIS A 61 9.54 -8.73 15.10
N ASN A 62 9.14 -7.46 15.20
CA ASN A 62 8.87 -6.58 14.05
C ASN A 62 10.16 -6.02 13.44
N ILE A 63 11.19 -5.78 14.25
CA ILE A 63 12.40 -5.06 13.87
C ILE A 63 13.13 -5.71 12.69
N GLN A 64 13.06 -7.05 12.59
CA GLN A 64 13.72 -7.78 11.51
C GLN A 64 13.19 -7.44 10.09
N ARG A 65 11.99 -6.80 9.95
CA ARG A 65 11.38 -6.49 8.64
C ARG A 65 10.65 -5.15 8.55
N GLN A 66 10.36 -4.47 9.64
CA GLN A 66 9.64 -3.20 9.65
C GLN A 66 10.62 -2.02 9.68
N LEU A 67 11.00 -1.53 8.50
CA LEU A 67 12.13 -0.60 8.30
C LEU A 67 11.95 0.80 8.90
N LEU A 68 10.76 1.16 9.34
CA LEU A 68 10.50 2.45 10.02
C LEU A 68 10.98 2.47 11.47
N TYR A 69 11.19 1.31 12.08
CA TYR A 69 11.41 1.15 13.52
C TYR A 69 12.79 0.61 13.83
N THR A 70 13.29 0.92 15.01
CA THR A 70 14.57 0.47 15.55
C THR A 70 14.36 -0.25 16.89
N GLU A 71 15.38 -0.94 17.39
CA GLU A 71 15.34 -1.58 18.72
C GLU A 71 14.94 -0.62 19.84
N GLY A 72 15.36 0.66 19.72
CA GLY A 72 15.01 1.69 20.70
C GLY A 72 13.55 2.12 20.70
N ASP A 73 12.78 1.69 19.71
CA ASP A 73 11.34 2.02 19.57
C ASP A 73 10.43 0.89 20.08
N VAL A 74 10.98 -0.24 20.54
CA VAL A 74 10.19 -1.38 21.04
C VAL A 74 9.34 -0.96 22.23
N GLY A 75 8.04 -1.25 22.18
CA GLY A 75 7.05 -0.84 23.16
C GLY A 75 6.35 0.50 22.87
N GLU A 76 6.85 1.27 21.91
CA GLU A 76 6.22 2.53 21.49
C GLU A 76 5.06 2.30 20.50
N PRO A 77 4.06 3.20 20.42
CA PRO A 77 3.03 3.16 19.40
C PRO A 77 3.64 3.30 17.98
N LYS A 78 3.27 2.39 17.07
CA LYS A 78 3.76 2.39 15.68
C LYS A 78 3.48 3.72 14.98
N LEU A 79 2.25 4.22 15.09
CA LEU A 79 1.84 5.45 14.40
C LEU A 79 2.70 6.65 14.78
N ALA A 80 2.83 6.94 16.07
CA ALA A 80 3.59 8.10 16.55
C ALA A 80 5.07 8.02 16.14
N THR A 81 5.66 6.83 16.21
CA THR A 81 7.04 6.59 15.82
C THR A 81 7.23 6.72 14.31
N ALA A 82 6.32 6.15 13.51
CA ALA A 82 6.34 6.30 12.06
C ALA A 82 6.21 7.75 11.61
N VAL A 83 5.29 8.52 12.19
CA VAL A 83 5.13 9.96 11.88
C VAL A 83 6.42 10.73 12.14
N ARG A 84 7.08 10.48 13.28
CA ARG A 84 8.40 11.09 13.59
C ARG A 84 9.47 10.69 12.57
N ALA A 85 9.54 9.42 12.19
CA ALA A 85 10.52 8.91 11.24
C ALA A 85 10.29 9.49 9.84
N LEU A 86 9.06 9.44 9.33
CA LEU A 86 8.69 9.97 8.02
C LEU A 86 8.88 11.49 7.91
N GLY A 87 8.52 12.25 8.94
CA GLY A 87 8.73 13.69 8.97
C GLY A 87 10.21 14.10 8.90
N ARG A 88 11.13 13.28 9.43
CA ARG A 88 12.58 13.49 9.29
C ARG A 88 13.10 13.18 7.88
N MET A 89 12.40 12.35 7.11
CA MET A 89 12.79 12.01 5.72
C MET A 89 12.43 13.15 4.77
N ASN A 90 11.27 13.78 4.97
CA ASN A 90 10.82 14.91 4.16
C ASN A 90 9.78 15.77 4.90
N SER A 91 10.23 16.90 5.42
CA SER A 91 9.40 17.82 6.17
C SER A 91 8.39 18.63 5.33
N SER A 92 8.46 18.52 3.99
CA SER A 92 7.52 19.20 3.09
C SER A 92 6.23 18.40 2.89
N VAL A 93 6.18 17.13 3.27
CA VAL A 93 5.01 16.27 3.14
C VAL A 93 4.10 16.48 4.36
N GLU A 94 2.83 16.77 4.11
CA GLU A 94 1.81 16.77 5.17
C GLU A 94 1.47 15.32 5.54
N ILE A 95 1.70 14.93 6.80
CA ILE A 95 1.33 13.61 7.29
C ILE A 95 0.07 13.73 8.14
N ARG A 96 -1.00 13.00 7.77
CA ARG A 96 -2.28 12.93 8.49
C ARG A 96 -2.42 11.59 9.19
N PRO A 97 -2.15 11.51 10.50
CA PRO A 97 -2.19 10.26 11.25
C PRO A 97 -3.60 9.94 11.78
N PHE A 98 -3.97 8.64 11.72
CA PHE A 98 -5.17 8.09 12.35
C PHE A 98 -4.78 6.87 13.19
N ASP A 99 -4.94 7.01 14.51
CA ASP A 99 -4.69 5.94 15.50
C ASP A 99 -5.95 5.09 15.68
N GLU A 100 -6.27 4.32 14.64
CA GLU A 100 -7.50 3.57 14.57
C GLU A 100 -7.28 2.26 13.80
N PHE A 101 -8.06 1.23 14.16
CA PHE A 101 -8.25 0.07 13.28
C PHE A 101 -9.21 0.47 12.17
N LEU A 102 -8.86 0.21 10.91
CA LEU A 102 -9.74 0.53 9.77
C LEU A 102 -10.91 -0.45 9.71
N ASP A 103 -12.12 0.09 9.69
CA ASP A 103 -13.37 -0.63 9.53
C ASP A 103 -14.36 0.13 8.62
N GLU A 104 -15.56 -0.42 8.43
CA GLU A 104 -16.60 0.15 7.57
C GLU A 104 -17.10 1.51 8.08
N ASP A 105 -17.10 1.74 9.39
CA ASP A 105 -17.63 2.96 10.00
C ASP A 105 -16.68 4.15 9.81
N ASN A 106 -15.37 3.92 9.83
CA ASN A 106 -14.36 4.99 9.77
C ASN A 106 -13.67 5.15 8.41
N ALA A 107 -13.71 4.13 7.52
CA ALA A 107 -12.99 4.13 6.25
C ALA A 107 -13.33 5.35 5.38
N GLY A 108 -14.61 5.75 5.31
CA GLY A 108 -15.06 6.91 4.53
C GLY A 108 -14.43 8.24 5.00
N ARG A 109 -14.17 8.39 6.30
CA ARG A 109 -13.54 9.56 6.90
C ARG A 109 -12.02 9.56 6.73
N ILE A 110 -11.41 8.38 6.81
CA ILE A 110 -9.94 8.23 6.79
C ILE A 110 -9.40 8.29 5.35
N LEU A 111 -10.10 7.65 4.41
CA LEU A 111 -9.59 7.39 3.06
C LEU A 111 -10.31 8.20 1.96
N GLY A 112 -11.48 8.78 2.27
CA GLY A 112 -12.39 9.29 1.27
C GLY A 112 -11.89 10.47 0.42
N ASP A 113 -10.86 11.17 0.86
CA ASP A 113 -10.28 12.32 0.17
C ASP A 113 -8.94 11.98 -0.53
N ALA A 114 -8.52 10.71 -0.51
CA ALA A 114 -7.27 10.30 -1.13
C ALA A 114 -7.42 10.12 -2.65
N ASP A 115 -6.39 10.50 -3.40
CA ASP A 115 -6.28 10.21 -4.84
C ASP A 115 -5.97 8.73 -5.10
N ILE A 116 -5.28 8.07 -4.15
CA ILE A 116 -4.94 6.64 -4.20
C ILE A 116 -4.89 6.08 -2.79
N VAL A 117 -5.39 4.86 -2.61
CA VAL A 117 -5.25 4.08 -1.37
C VAL A 117 -4.27 2.92 -1.59
N VAL A 118 -3.34 2.71 -0.67
CA VAL A 118 -2.34 1.63 -0.74
C VAL A 118 -2.42 0.75 0.50
N ASP A 119 -2.53 -0.55 0.27
CA ASP A 119 -2.62 -1.58 1.31
C ASP A 119 -1.24 -1.92 1.91
N GLY A 120 -1.08 -1.68 3.19
CA GLY A 120 0.05 -2.11 4.02
C GLY A 120 -0.34 -3.12 5.09
N THR A 121 -1.59 -3.63 5.07
CA THR A 121 -2.15 -4.51 6.10
C THR A 121 -1.75 -5.98 5.91
N ASP A 122 -1.98 -6.78 6.92
CA ASP A 122 -1.73 -8.24 6.91
C ASP A 122 -3.03 -9.07 7.01
N ARG A 123 -4.23 -8.41 7.07
CA ARG A 123 -5.53 -9.05 7.25
C ARG A 123 -6.48 -8.77 6.09
N MET A 124 -7.31 -9.77 5.76
CA MET A 124 -8.26 -9.63 4.65
C MET A 124 -9.44 -8.70 4.97
N GLY A 125 -9.88 -8.60 6.22
CA GLY A 125 -10.99 -7.72 6.62
C GLY A 125 -10.79 -6.27 6.18
N PRO A 126 -9.76 -5.55 6.66
CA PRO A 126 -9.46 -4.19 6.20
C PRO A 126 -9.27 -4.05 4.69
N ARG A 127 -8.75 -5.09 4.02
CA ARG A 127 -8.58 -5.10 2.55
C ARG A 127 -9.92 -5.06 1.81
N TYR A 128 -10.92 -5.81 2.30
CA TYR A 128 -12.25 -5.76 1.71
C TYR A 128 -12.94 -4.42 1.96
N VAL A 129 -12.76 -3.84 3.15
CA VAL A 129 -13.26 -2.49 3.47
C VAL A 129 -12.66 -1.45 2.51
N MET A 130 -11.32 -1.45 2.33
CA MET A 130 -10.64 -0.57 1.36
C MET A 130 -11.15 -0.80 -0.06
N ASN A 131 -11.24 -2.06 -0.49
CA ASN A 131 -11.70 -2.40 -1.84
C ASN A 131 -13.12 -1.90 -2.11
N GLU A 132 -14.05 -2.11 -1.18
CA GLU A 132 -15.45 -1.70 -1.34
C GLU A 132 -15.58 -0.16 -1.38
N LEU A 133 -14.94 0.53 -0.44
CA LEU A 133 -14.92 2.00 -0.42
C LEU A 133 -14.34 2.56 -1.71
N CYS A 134 -13.16 2.06 -2.12
CA CYS A 134 -12.42 2.57 -3.27
C CYS A 134 -13.20 2.34 -4.58
N VAL A 135 -13.77 1.15 -4.77
CA VAL A 135 -14.62 0.87 -5.92
C VAL A 135 -15.86 1.76 -5.92
N THR A 136 -16.49 1.97 -4.75
CA THR A 136 -17.68 2.81 -4.63
C THR A 136 -17.42 4.29 -4.90
N ARG A 137 -16.26 4.79 -4.44
CA ARG A 137 -15.86 6.20 -4.56
C ARG A 137 -15.09 6.52 -5.84
N GLY A 138 -14.73 5.53 -6.66
CA GLY A 138 -13.91 5.74 -7.85
C GLY A 138 -12.43 5.99 -7.54
N ILE A 139 -11.94 5.58 -6.36
CA ILE A 139 -10.56 5.79 -5.92
C ILE A 139 -9.71 4.57 -6.31
N PRO A 140 -8.57 4.72 -6.99
CA PRO A 140 -7.62 3.63 -7.21
C PRO A 140 -7.12 3.03 -5.90
N PHE A 141 -7.03 1.69 -5.85
CA PHE A 141 -6.58 0.93 -4.70
C PHE A 141 -5.46 -0.04 -5.11
N ILE A 142 -4.35 -0.06 -4.38
CA ILE A 142 -3.24 -0.95 -4.63
C ILE A 142 -3.13 -1.97 -3.50
N TYR A 143 -3.55 -3.19 -3.78
CA TYR A 143 -3.46 -4.33 -2.88
C TYR A 143 -2.03 -4.87 -2.79
N GLY A 144 -1.62 -5.34 -1.61
CA GLY A 144 -0.39 -6.07 -1.38
C GLY A 144 -0.55 -7.19 -0.36
N GLY A 145 0.02 -8.35 -0.65
CA GLY A 145 0.05 -9.50 0.27
C GLY A 145 1.40 -10.19 0.23
N VAL A 146 1.92 -10.59 1.40
CA VAL A 146 3.22 -11.26 1.55
C VAL A 146 3.10 -12.49 2.45
N LEU A 147 3.82 -13.55 2.09
CA LEU A 147 3.88 -14.78 2.89
C LEU A 147 5.15 -15.58 2.50
N GLY A 148 5.89 -16.07 3.48
CA GLY A 148 7.08 -16.89 3.22
C GLY A 148 8.12 -16.16 2.38
N GLY A 149 8.44 -16.69 1.20
CA GLY A 149 9.38 -16.13 0.24
C GLY A 149 8.75 -15.27 -0.85
N TYR A 150 7.43 -15.15 -0.91
CA TYR A 150 6.73 -14.49 -2.01
C TYR A 150 5.80 -13.36 -1.58
N GLY A 151 5.52 -12.50 -2.54
CA GLY A 151 4.56 -11.43 -2.42
C GLY A 151 3.73 -11.26 -3.68
N MET A 152 2.56 -10.65 -3.56
CA MET A 152 1.69 -10.34 -4.68
C MET A 152 1.09 -8.95 -4.55
N THR A 153 0.87 -8.28 -5.69
CA THR A 153 0.22 -6.98 -5.75
C THR A 153 -0.75 -6.90 -6.91
N LEU A 154 -1.82 -6.13 -6.72
CA LEU A 154 -2.86 -5.89 -7.72
C LEU A 154 -3.25 -4.41 -7.69
N SER A 155 -3.24 -3.78 -8.85
CA SER A 155 -3.79 -2.45 -9.04
C SER A 155 -5.29 -2.55 -9.36
N VAL A 156 -6.12 -2.08 -8.43
CA VAL A 156 -7.58 -1.97 -8.60
C VAL A 156 -7.90 -0.55 -9.02
N VAL A 157 -8.27 -0.36 -10.28
CA VAL A 157 -8.75 0.91 -10.79
C VAL A 157 -10.23 0.74 -11.15
N PRO A 158 -11.14 1.43 -10.45
CA PRO A 158 -12.57 1.32 -10.67
C PRO A 158 -12.92 1.47 -12.15
N ASP A 159 -13.84 0.63 -12.62
CA ASP A 159 -14.29 0.50 -14.01
C ASP A 159 -13.27 -0.04 -15.02
N GLU A 160 -11.96 0.01 -14.74
CA GLU A 160 -10.92 -0.45 -15.67
C GLU A 160 -10.40 -1.86 -15.36
N THR A 161 -10.19 -2.21 -14.08
CA THR A 161 -9.61 -3.48 -13.67
C THR A 161 -10.57 -4.31 -12.83
N PRO A 162 -10.35 -5.62 -12.65
CA PRO A 162 -11.05 -6.39 -11.62
C PRO A 162 -10.73 -5.82 -10.23
N CYS A 163 -11.71 -5.82 -9.34
CA CYS A 163 -11.50 -5.47 -7.95
C CYS A 163 -10.92 -6.65 -7.14
N LEU A 164 -10.51 -6.40 -5.90
CA LEU A 164 -9.94 -7.44 -5.04
C LEU A 164 -10.90 -8.63 -4.88
N ALA A 165 -12.20 -8.39 -4.71
CA ALA A 165 -13.22 -9.42 -4.55
C ALA A 165 -13.43 -10.27 -5.83
N CYS A 166 -13.04 -9.80 -7.00
CA CYS A 166 -13.04 -10.63 -8.22
C CYS A 166 -11.96 -11.71 -8.16
N VAL A 167 -10.79 -11.36 -7.61
CA VAL A 167 -9.60 -12.24 -7.57
C VAL A 167 -9.62 -13.11 -6.31
N PHE A 168 -9.95 -12.52 -5.17
CA PHE A 168 -10.06 -13.15 -3.86
C PHE A 168 -11.48 -12.96 -3.33
N PRO A 169 -12.46 -13.78 -3.73
CA PRO A 169 -13.83 -13.66 -3.25
C PRO A 169 -13.90 -13.82 -1.72
N PRO A 170 -14.64 -12.95 -1.02
CA PRO A 170 -14.86 -13.11 0.41
C PRO A 170 -15.45 -14.49 0.73
N SER A 171 -14.87 -15.20 1.66
CA SER A 171 -15.34 -16.51 2.11
C SER A 171 -14.72 -16.83 3.47
N GLU A 172 -15.34 -17.71 4.25
CA GLU A 172 -14.78 -18.20 5.54
C GLU A 172 -13.35 -18.74 5.42
N LYS A 173 -12.99 -19.28 4.25
CA LYS A 173 -11.62 -19.77 4.00
C LYS A 173 -10.58 -18.64 3.99
N MET A 174 -10.97 -17.43 3.62
CA MET A 174 -10.04 -16.29 3.58
C MET A 174 -9.67 -15.81 4.97
N ASP A 175 -10.52 -16.05 5.97
CA ASP A 175 -10.25 -15.69 7.37
C ASP A 175 -9.31 -16.70 8.04
N HIS A 176 -9.10 -17.86 7.43
CA HIS A 176 -8.25 -18.96 7.92
C HIS A 176 -7.01 -19.19 7.05
N LEU A 177 -6.63 -18.22 6.22
CA LEU A 177 -5.38 -18.32 5.47
C LEU A 177 -4.18 -18.29 6.43
N PRO A 178 -3.13 -19.08 6.14
CA PRO A 178 -1.90 -19.03 6.90
C PRO A 178 -1.34 -17.60 6.98
N SER A 179 -0.92 -17.21 8.16
CA SER A 179 -0.29 -15.90 8.42
C SER A 179 1.24 -15.99 8.36
N CYS A 180 1.90 -14.84 8.38
CA CYS A 180 3.36 -14.82 8.53
C CYS A 180 3.83 -15.40 9.89
N ALA A 181 2.96 -15.48 10.88
CA ALA A 181 3.27 -16.15 12.15
C ALA A 181 3.31 -17.68 11.99
N ASP A 182 2.50 -18.24 11.09
CA ASP A 182 2.42 -19.69 10.86
C ASP A 182 3.52 -20.20 9.90
N VAL A 183 3.83 -19.43 8.85
CA VAL A 183 4.72 -19.85 7.74
C VAL A 183 6.09 -19.18 7.83
N GLY A 184 6.19 -18.05 8.52
CA GLY A 184 7.38 -17.20 8.48
C GLY A 184 7.36 -16.22 7.30
N ILE A 185 8.39 -15.37 7.24
CA ILE A 185 8.58 -14.41 6.14
C ILE A 185 10.06 -14.06 6.01
N VAL A 186 10.55 -14.07 4.77
CA VAL A 186 11.86 -13.51 4.45
C VAL A 186 11.76 -11.99 4.50
N ASN A 187 12.61 -11.35 5.28
CA ASN A 187 12.51 -9.91 5.60
C ASN A 187 12.59 -8.98 4.37
N THR A 188 13.20 -9.42 3.28
CA THR A 188 13.29 -8.64 2.03
C THR A 188 12.00 -8.64 1.20
N VAL A 189 11.13 -9.64 1.38
CA VAL A 189 9.85 -9.74 0.62
C VAL A 189 8.99 -8.49 0.77
N PRO A 190 8.66 -8.03 1.98
CA PRO A 190 7.81 -6.84 2.12
C PRO A 190 8.51 -5.56 1.64
N ALA A 191 9.84 -5.47 1.72
CA ALA A 191 10.58 -4.32 1.20
C ALA A 191 10.49 -4.24 -0.33
N ILE A 192 10.65 -5.36 -1.04
CA ILE A 192 10.52 -5.43 -2.50
C ILE A 192 9.08 -5.13 -2.90
N LEU A 193 8.09 -5.82 -2.31
CA LEU A 193 6.69 -5.64 -2.68
C LEU A 193 6.20 -4.22 -2.37
N GLY A 194 6.52 -3.67 -1.20
CA GLY A 194 6.17 -2.29 -0.85
C GLY A 194 6.77 -1.26 -1.80
N SER A 195 7.99 -1.50 -2.30
CA SER A 195 8.60 -0.66 -3.35
C SER A 195 7.85 -0.78 -4.69
N MET A 196 7.36 -1.97 -5.04
CA MET A 196 6.53 -2.17 -6.24
C MET A 196 5.19 -1.45 -6.11
N GLN A 197 4.50 -1.57 -4.96
CA GLN A 197 3.24 -0.86 -4.70
C GLN A 197 3.44 0.66 -4.76
N ALA A 198 4.49 1.19 -4.13
CA ALA A 198 4.83 2.61 -4.22
C ALA A 198 5.09 3.06 -5.65
N THR A 199 5.75 2.21 -6.46
CA THR A 199 5.99 2.50 -7.88
C THR A 199 4.69 2.55 -8.67
N GLU A 200 3.75 1.62 -8.46
CA GLU A 200 2.44 1.66 -9.12
C GLU A 200 1.64 2.91 -8.71
N ALA A 201 1.69 3.32 -7.43
CA ALA A 201 1.09 4.56 -6.99
C ALA A 201 1.69 5.78 -7.72
N LEU A 202 3.01 5.89 -7.77
CA LEU A 202 3.69 6.98 -8.49
C LEU A 202 3.33 7.01 -9.98
N LYS A 203 3.24 5.84 -10.64
CA LYS A 203 2.82 5.73 -12.04
C LYS A 203 1.40 6.27 -12.25
N MET A 204 0.46 5.90 -11.38
CA MET A 204 -0.91 6.41 -11.46
C MET A 204 -0.97 7.92 -11.24
N LEU A 205 -0.22 8.46 -10.27
CA LEU A 205 -0.17 9.89 -9.98
C LEU A 205 0.38 10.73 -11.13
N VAL A 206 1.31 10.18 -11.93
CA VAL A 206 1.86 10.88 -13.08
C VAL A 206 1.15 10.56 -14.41
N GLY A 207 0.08 9.75 -14.37
CA GLY A 207 -0.65 9.33 -15.56
C GLY A 207 0.11 8.35 -16.45
N ALA A 208 1.10 7.63 -15.91
CA ALA A 208 1.84 6.60 -16.63
C ALA A 208 1.09 5.26 -16.65
N PRO A 209 1.36 4.38 -17.63
CA PRO A 209 0.77 3.03 -17.65
C PRO A 209 1.12 2.22 -16.40
N TYR A 210 0.13 1.58 -15.78
CA TYR A 210 0.25 0.70 -14.62
C TYR A 210 -0.12 -0.75 -14.97
N SER A 211 0.21 -1.72 -14.08
CA SER A 211 -0.12 -3.12 -14.31
C SER A 211 -1.62 -3.38 -14.06
N LYS A 212 -2.26 -4.09 -15.00
CA LYS A 212 -3.64 -4.60 -14.88
C LYS A 212 -3.71 -6.07 -14.47
N ASP A 213 -2.54 -6.72 -14.36
CA ASP A 213 -2.41 -8.12 -13.97
C ASP A 213 -2.12 -8.24 -12.47
N LEU A 214 -2.44 -9.39 -11.88
CA LEU A 214 -1.91 -9.77 -10.59
C LEU A 214 -0.42 -10.09 -10.76
N ILE A 215 0.42 -9.33 -10.07
CA ILE A 215 1.86 -9.55 -10.04
C ILE A 215 2.19 -10.45 -8.86
N ILE A 216 2.94 -11.51 -9.12
CA ILE A 216 3.48 -12.42 -8.09
C ILE A 216 4.99 -12.41 -8.21
N TYR A 217 5.67 -12.22 -7.10
CA TYR A 217 7.13 -12.27 -7.03
C TYR A 217 7.56 -13.20 -5.92
N ASP A 218 8.33 -14.25 -6.27
CA ASP A 218 9.01 -15.11 -5.31
C ASP A 218 10.47 -14.68 -5.21
N VAL A 219 10.84 -14.15 -4.05
CA VAL A 219 12.20 -13.65 -3.78
C VAL A 219 13.17 -14.81 -3.64
N TRP A 220 12.72 -15.92 -3.10
CA TRP A 220 13.58 -17.08 -2.84
C TRP A 220 13.94 -17.83 -4.11
N GLU A 221 12.93 -18.07 -4.96
CA GLU A 221 13.12 -18.72 -6.27
C GLU A 221 13.48 -17.73 -7.38
N GLN A 222 13.43 -16.41 -7.12
CA GLN A 222 13.70 -15.33 -8.08
C GLN A 222 12.80 -15.40 -9.33
N THR A 223 11.54 -15.73 -9.16
CA THR A 223 10.54 -15.73 -10.23
C THR A 223 9.67 -14.47 -10.17
N PHE A 224 9.21 -14.05 -11.35
CA PHE A 224 8.33 -12.90 -11.50
C PHE A 224 7.23 -13.23 -12.51
N ASP A 225 5.99 -13.32 -12.03
CA ASP A 225 4.85 -13.72 -12.84
C ASP A 225 3.82 -12.59 -12.96
N LYS A 226 3.25 -12.44 -14.16
CA LYS A 226 2.09 -11.62 -14.45
C LYS A 226 0.92 -12.53 -14.77
N VAL A 227 -0.05 -12.58 -13.88
CA VAL A 227 -1.22 -13.43 -14.01
C VAL A 227 -2.40 -12.57 -14.46
N PRO A 228 -2.89 -12.74 -15.71
CA PRO A 228 -4.05 -12.02 -16.18
C PRO A 228 -5.28 -12.34 -15.34
N VAL A 229 -5.96 -11.29 -14.87
CA VAL A 229 -7.17 -11.40 -14.05
C VAL A 229 -8.34 -10.71 -14.74
N LYS A 230 -9.58 -11.17 -14.47
CA LYS A 230 -10.77 -10.67 -15.14
C LYS A 230 -11.85 -10.26 -14.13
N LYS A 231 -12.63 -9.23 -14.48
CA LYS A 231 -13.84 -8.89 -13.73
C LYS A 231 -14.81 -10.08 -13.75
N ARG A 232 -15.40 -10.35 -12.59
CA ARG A 232 -16.47 -11.34 -12.47
C ARG A 232 -17.81 -10.63 -12.64
N PRO A 233 -18.68 -11.10 -13.55
CA PRO A 233 -20.02 -10.49 -13.75
C PRO A 233 -20.89 -10.52 -12.49
N ASP A 234 -20.69 -11.54 -11.64
CA ASP A 234 -21.40 -11.77 -10.39
C ASP A 234 -20.67 -11.21 -9.15
N CYS A 235 -19.66 -10.37 -9.35
CA CYS A 235 -18.92 -9.79 -8.24
C CYS A 235 -19.80 -8.87 -7.40
N PRO A 236 -19.90 -9.09 -6.07
CA PRO A 236 -20.78 -8.29 -5.21
C PRO A 236 -20.34 -6.82 -5.10
N VAL A 237 -19.07 -6.51 -5.41
CA VAL A 237 -18.51 -5.17 -5.28
C VAL A 237 -18.50 -4.41 -6.60
N CYS A 238 -18.09 -5.01 -7.72
CA CYS A 238 -17.94 -4.31 -9.00
C CYS A 238 -18.69 -4.95 -10.17
N GLY A 239 -19.45 -6.05 -9.97
CA GLY A 239 -20.12 -6.79 -11.04
C GLY A 239 -21.36 -6.10 -11.65
N SER A 240 -21.99 -5.18 -10.93
CA SER A 240 -23.18 -4.46 -11.38
C SER A 240 -22.90 -3.05 -11.92
N ARG A 241 -21.67 -2.76 -12.23
CA ARG A 241 -21.19 -1.48 -12.80
C ARG A 241 -20.71 -1.65 -14.22
#